data_5544eab55c09f39484bc8f25c9672fe3
#
_entry.id   5544eab55c09f39484bc8f25c9672fe3
#
_cell.length_a   1.000
_cell.length_b   1.000
_cell.length_c   1.000
_cell.angle_alpha   90.00
_cell.angle_beta   90.00
_cell.angle_gamma   90.00
#
_symmetry.space_group_name_H-M   'P 1'
#
loop_
_entity.id
_entity.type
_entity.pdbx_description
1 polymer ?
#
loop_
_entity_poly.entity_id
_entity_poly.type
_entity_poly.pdbx_seq_one_letter_code
_entity_poly.pdbx_strand_id
1 'polypeptide(L)'
;MTLPHIYSGKVRDIYDAGDGDLLMVASDRISAFDRVFAEPVPDKGRVLTAMTVFWAGELSDIARTHLVTADPSGFPDGAADLGGIAGRAMLVRRADMLPIECIVRGYLAGSAWKEYLRTGTMHGTTLPEGLKESEQLPEPVFTPSTKATEGHDENISFEQAADLVGRDVASRAREICIGAYLRGAERALTSGIVVADTKFELGFIEGELAICDEILTPDSSRFWPAEEWSPGSTPPSFDKQPVRDWAEATGWDKSSDPPPIPHEVIESTRERYRAAYEHISRKRLDDWYGS
;
A
#
# COMPACT_ATOMS: atom_id res chain seq x y z
N MET A 1 4.31 14.98 -27.92
CA MET A 1 2.87 15.03 -27.53
C MET A 1 2.75 14.46 -26.14
N THR A 2 2.08 15.16 -25.23
CA THR A 2 1.86 14.69 -23.86
C THR A 2 1.06 13.38 -23.86
N LEU A 3 1.35 12.46 -22.95
CA LEU A 3 0.63 11.21 -22.85
C LEU A 3 -0.85 11.44 -22.49
N PRO A 4 -1.79 10.69 -23.08
CA PRO A 4 -3.21 10.77 -22.73
C PRO A 4 -3.44 10.42 -21.26
N HIS A 5 -4.06 11.33 -20.51
CA HIS A 5 -4.47 11.07 -19.13
C HIS A 5 -5.70 10.16 -19.13
N ILE A 6 -5.66 9.07 -18.33
CA ILE A 6 -6.76 8.10 -18.20
C ILE A 6 -7.55 8.33 -16.92
N TYR A 7 -6.84 8.46 -15.77
CA TYR A 7 -7.47 8.47 -14.46
C TYR A 7 -6.62 9.18 -13.41
N SER A 8 -7.28 9.90 -12.50
CA SER A 8 -6.68 10.45 -11.29
C SER A 8 -7.31 9.80 -10.06
N GLY A 9 -6.53 9.04 -9.34
CA GLY A 9 -6.89 8.54 -8.00
C GLY A 9 -6.58 9.55 -6.90
N LYS A 10 -6.80 9.15 -5.63
CA LYS A 10 -6.52 9.99 -4.45
C LYS A 10 -5.05 10.43 -4.42
N VAL A 11 -4.11 9.55 -4.79
CA VAL A 11 -2.66 9.78 -4.68
C VAL A 11 -1.88 9.37 -5.93
N ARG A 12 -2.53 8.98 -7.02
CA ARG A 12 -1.90 8.55 -8.27
C ARG A 12 -2.62 9.07 -9.49
N ASP A 13 -1.84 9.35 -10.53
CA ASP A 13 -2.34 9.70 -11.86
C ASP A 13 -1.85 8.64 -12.86
N ILE A 14 -2.72 8.21 -13.78
CA ILE A 14 -2.46 7.14 -14.75
C ILE A 14 -2.61 7.71 -16.15
N TYR A 15 -1.61 7.43 -16.98
CA TYR A 15 -1.56 7.86 -18.38
C TYR A 15 -1.43 6.64 -19.31
N ASP A 16 -1.97 6.75 -20.50
CA ASP A 16 -1.77 5.74 -21.56
C ASP A 16 -0.35 5.87 -22.12
N ALA A 17 0.43 4.83 -21.99
CA ALA A 17 1.79 4.77 -22.50
C ALA A 17 1.88 4.10 -23.88
N GLY A 18 0.75 3.62 -24.45
CA GLY A 18 0.71 2.85 -25.68
C GLY A 18 1.11 1.39 -25.50
N ASP A 19 0.93 0.58 -26.54
CA ASP A 19 1.37 -0.82 -26.62
C ASP A 19 0.91 -1.73 -25.44
N GLY A 20 -0.18 -1.37 -24.78
CA GLY A 20 -0.69 -2.10 -23.62
C GLY A 20 0.00 -1.75 -22.30
N ASP A 21 0.73 -0.65 -22.26
CA ASP A 21 1.41 -0.15 -21.08
C ASP A 21 0.72 1.10 -20.50
N LEU A 22 0.99 1.36 -19.23
CA LEU A 22 0.53 2.53 -18.50
C LEU A 22 1.72 3.23 -17.85
N LEU A 23 1.71 4.56 -17.83
CA LEU A 23 2.60 5.32 -16.98
C LEU A 23 1.84 5.72 -15.72
N MET A 24 2.22 5.15 -14.58
CA MET A 24 1.66 5.45 -13.26
C MET A 24 2.54 6.47 -12.55
N VAL A 25 1.96 7.60 -12.14
CA VAL A 25 2.68 8.68 -11.46
C VAL A 25 2.14 8.81 -10.04
N ALA A 26 2.95 8.43 -9.06
CA ALA A 26 2.65 8.68 -7.66
C ALA A 26 2.78 10.17 -7.35
N SER A 27 1.82 10.73 -6.64
CA SER A 27 1.83 12.13 -6.22
C SER A 27 2.25 12.28 -4.76
N ASP A 28 2.61 13.50 -4.40
CA ASP A 28 2.87 13.87 -3.02
C ASP A 28 1.59 14.18 -2.22
N ARG A 29 0.41 14.03 -2.85
CA ARG A 29 -0.88 14.17 -2.17
C ARG A 29 -0.98 13.16 -1.03
N ILE A 30 -1.53 13.59 0.10
CA ILE A 30 -1.83 12.71 1.23
C ILE A 30 -3.33 12.59 1.43
N SER A 31 -3.78 11.37 1.69
CA SER A 31 -5.19 11.06 1.97
C SER A 31 -5.29 10.33 3.31
N ALA A 32 -6.16 10.83 4.20
CA ALA A 32 -6.55 10.14 5.41
C ALA A 32 -8.06 10.32 5.63
N PHE A 33 -8.71 9.33 6.27
CA PHE A 33 -10.17 9.32 6.48
C PHE A 33 -10.97 9.52 5.18
N ASP A 34 -10.50 8.91 4.07
CA ASP A 34 -11.06 9.04 2.72
C ASP A 34 -11.08 10.46 2.12
N ARG A 35 -10.40 11.42 2.75
CA ARG A 35 -10.24 12.79 2.27
C ARG A 35 -8.81 13.04 1.84
N VAL A 36 -8.65 13.80 0.73
CA VAL A 36 -7.34 14.29 0.27
C VAL A 36 -7.12 15.66 0.88
N PHE A 37 -5.97 15.86 1.51
CA PHE A 37 -5.56 17.14 2.08
C PHE A 37 -4.94 18.02 0.99
N ALA A 38 -5.01 19.35 1.20
CA ALA A 38 -4.52 20.31 0.22
C ALA A 38 -2.98 20.35 0.17
N GLU A 39 -2.33 20.18 1.32
CA GLU A 39 -0.87 20.25 1.43
C GLU A 39 -0.25 18.90 1.02
N PRO A 40 0.73 18.92 0.10
CA PRO A 40 1.48 17.73 -0.26
C PRO A 40 2.52 17.39 0.82
N VAL A 41 2.86 16.10 0.93
CA VAL A 41 4.00 15.62 1.70
C VAL A 41 5.18 15.44 0.73
N PRO A 42 6.20 16.29 0.76
CA PRO A 42 7.34 16.20 -0.17
C PRO A 42 8.00 14.81 -0.13
N ASP A 43 8.51 14.37 -1.27
CA ASP A 43 9.14 13.06 -1.46
C ASP A 43 8.22 11.83 -1.33
N LYS A 44 6.97 11.98 -0.91
CA LYS A 44 6.06 10.84 -0.71
C LYS A 44 5.93 9.97 -1.97
N GLY A 45 5.67 10.58 -3.12
CA GLY A 45 5.56 9.87 -4.40
C GLY A 45 6.86 9.12 -4.76
N ARG A 46 8.01 9.71 -4.48
CA ARG A 46 9.32 9.08 -4.70
C ARG A 46 9.53 7.87 -3.79
N VAL A 47 9.17 7.98 -2.52
CA VAL A 47 9.24 6.86 -1.57
C VAL A 47 8.36 5.70 -2.01
N LEU A 48 7.10 5.97 -2.37
CA LEU A 48 6.17 4.92 -2.81
C LEU A 48 6.71 4.18 -4.05
N THR A 49 7.23 4.92 -5.03
CA THR A 49 7.79 4.32 -6.24
C THR A 49 9.07 3.55 -5.94
N ALA A 50 10.01 4.14 -5.19
CA ALA A 50 11.28 3.49 -4.84
C ALA A 50 11.07 2.19 -4.04
N MET A 51 10.11 2.19 -3.09
CA MET A 51 9.75 0.98 -2.34
C MET A 51 9.11 -0.09 -3.24
N THR A 52 8.19 0.31 -4.11
CA THR A 52 7.55 -0.63 -5.04
C THR A 52 8.58 -1.31 -5.94
N VAL A 53 9.52 -0.55 -6.49
CA VAL A 53 10.61 -1.10 -7.34
C VAL A 53 11.54 -2.00 -6.53
N PHE A 54 11.89 -1.62 -5.31
CA PHE A 54 12.69 -2.47 -4.42
C PHE A 54 11.99 -3.81 -4.18
N TRP A 55 10.72 -3.81 -3.80
CA TRP A 55 9.96 -5.01 -3.52
C TRP A 55 9.68 -5.86 -4.77
N ALA A 56 9.47 -5.24 -5.93
CA ALA A 56 9.34 -5.97 -7.19
C ALA A 56 10.57 -6.85 -7.47
N GLY A 57 11.77 -6.38 -7.11
CA GLY A 57 13.00 -7.16 -7.18
C GLY A 57 13.06 -8.28 -6.13
N GLU A 58 12.77 -7.97 -4.86
CA GLU A 58 12.84 -8.91 -3.73
C GLU A 58 11.79 -10.04 -3.80
N LEU A 59 10.69 -9.83 -4.53
CA LEU A 59 9.58 -10.78 -4.66
C LEU A 59 9.56 -11.50 -6.02
N SER A 60 10.58 -11.31 -6.86
CA SER A 60 10.60 -11.81 -8.24
C SER A 60 10.54 -13.34 -8.36
N ASP A 61 10.93 -14.07 -7.32
CA ASP A 61 10.81 -15.52 -7.21
C ASP A 61 9.46 -16.02 -6.67
N ILE A 62 8.64 -15.11 -6.15
CA ILE A 62 7.32 -15.42 -5.58
C ILE A 62 6.21 -15.15 -6.59
N ALA A 63 6.26 -13.98 -7.22
CA ALA A 63 5.25 -13.57 -8.19
C ALA A 63 5.81 -12.58 -9.21
N ARG A 64 5.27 -12.63 -10.42
CA ARG A 64 5.41 -11.56 -11.43
C ARG A 64 4.81 -10.28 -10.90
N THR A 65 5.37 -9.13 -11.29
CA THR A 65 4.78 -7.82 -11.06
C THR A 65 4.46 -7.15 -12.39
N HIS A 66 3.62 -6.12 -12.36
CA HIS A 66 3.32 -5.35 -13.57
C HIS A 66 4.44 -4.34 -13.94
N LEU A 67 5.46 -4.18 -13.12
CA LEU A 67 6.53 -3.23 -13.34
C LEU A 67 7.34 -3.56 -14.59
N VAL A 68 7.48 -2.59 -15.49
CA VAL A 68 8.40 -2.65 -16.65
C VAL A 68 9.69 -1.92 -16.28
N THR A 69 9.59 -0.65 -15.92
CA THR A 69 10.74 0.17 -15.47
C THR A 69 10.30 1.39 -14.69
N ALA A 70 11.18 1.90 -13.81
CA ALA A 70 11.07 3.22 -13.21
C ALA A 70 12.22 4.14 -13.64
N ASP A 71 13.09 3.67 -14.52
CA ASP A 71 14.14 4.49 -15.13
C ASP A 71 13.49 5.47 -16.13
N PRO A 72 13.62 6.79 -15.95
CA PRO A 72 13.05 7.77 -16.87
C PRO A 72 13.52 7.61 -18.32
N SER A 73 14.69 7.04 -18.55
CA SER A 73 15.21 6.78 -19.91
C SER A 73 14.42 5.71 -20.67
N GLY A 74 13.66 4.88 -19.96
CA GLY A 74 12.79 3.85 -20.53
C GLY A 74 11.33 4.28 -20.68
N PHE A 75 10.99 5.53 -20.35
CA PHE A 75 9.63 6.02 -20.50
C PHE A 75 9.30 6.36 -21.95
N PRO A 76 8.02 6.29 -22.36
CA PRO A 76 7.61 6.61 -23.71
C PRO A 76 7.78 8.10 -24.03
N ASP A 77 7.87 8.41 -25.31
CA ASP A 77 7.87 9.79 -25.81
C ASP A 77 6.65 10.55 -25.26
N GLY A 78 6.87 11.78 -24.80
CA GLY A 78 5.82 12.60 -24.18
C GLY A 78 5.70 12.48 -22.66
N ALA A 79 6.36 11.51 -22.03
CA ALA A 79 6.43 11.44 -20.56
C ALA A 79 7.17 12.66 -19.99
N ALA A 80 8.19 13.16 -20.66
CA ALA A 80 8.94 14.36 -20.25
C ALA A 80 8.04 15.62 -20.18
N ASP A 81 6.98 15.70 -20.99
CA ASP A 81 6.04 16.82 -21.00
C ASP A 81 5.21 16.93 -19.72
N LEU A 82 5.13 15.84 -18.92
CA LEU A 82 4.39 15.83 -17.65
C LEU A 82 5.14 16.58 -16.53
N GLY A 83 6.44 16.80 -16.68
CA GLY A 83 7.26 17.53 -15.71
C GLY A 83 7.33 16.86 -14.33
N GLY A 84 8.51 16.90 -13.70
CA GLY A 84 8.70 16.49 -12.30
C GLY A 84 8.27 15.05 -11.97
N ILE A 85 8.22 14.13 -12.94
CA ILE A 85 7.80 12.72 -12.73
C ILE A 85 8.96 11.79 -12.40
N ALA A 86 10.20 12.25 -12.58
CA ALA A 86 11.39 11.46 -12.27
C ALA A 86 11.36 10.98 -10.80
N GLY A 87 11.63 9.69 -10.61
CA GLY A 87 11.62 9.04 -9.31
C GLY A 87 10.25 8.74 -8.72
N ARG A 88 9.15 9.27 -9.28
CA ARG A 88 7.79 8.99 -8.82
C ARG A 88 6.87 8.38 -9.88
N ALA A 89 7.42 8.06 -11.04
CA ALA A 89 6.69 7.38 -12.11
C ALA A 89 7.22 5.95 -12.32
N MET A 90 6.34 5.08 -12.78
CA MET A 90 6.63 3.72 -13.21
C MET A 90 5.92 3.45 -14.53
N LEU A 91 6.65 2.90 -15.52
CA LEU A 91 6.04 2.25 -16.66
C LEU A 91 5.64 0.84 -16.24
N VAL A 92 4.39 0.47 -16.46
CA VAL A 92 3.83 -0.80 -16.02
C VAL A 92 2.99 -1.43 -17.12
N ARG A 93 2.92 -2.76 -17.15
CA ARG A 93 1.97 -3.49 -18.01
C ARG A 93 0.54 -3.23 -17.54
N ARG A 94 -0.37 -2.99 -18.46
CA ARG A 94 -1.80 -2.97 -18.17
C ARG A 94 -2.23 -4.38 -17.77
N ALA A 95 -2.90 -4.48 -16.62
CA ALA A 95 -3.43 -5.73 -16.11
C ALA A 95 -4.95 -5.71 -16.10
N ASP A 96 -5.56 -6.88 -16.26
CA ASP A 96 -6.98 -7.10 -15.97
C ASP A 96 -7.13 -7.32 -14.47
N MET A 97 -7.52 -6.25 -13.76
CA MET A 97 -7.47 -6.20 -12.30
C MET A 97 -8.56 -7.06 -11.65
N LEU A 98 -8.21 -7.81 -10.60
CA LEU A 98 -9.20 -8.49 -9.79
C LEU A 98 -10.11 -7.46 -9.09
N PRO A 99 -11.44 -7.74 -8.97
CA PRO A 99 -12.40 -6.87 -8.31
C PRO A 99 -12.34 -6.97 -6.77
N ILE A 100 -11.21 -7.39 -6.22
CA ILE A 100 -10.96 -7.53 -4.79
C ILE A 100 -9.62 -6.91 -4.42
N GLU A 101 -9.53 -6.40 -3.19
CA GLU A 101 -8.27 -6.08 -2.55
C GLU A 101 -7.78 -7.29 -1.75
N CYS A 102 -6.49 -7.60 -1.85
CA CYS A 102 -5.87 -8.74 -1.22
C CYS A 102 -5.08 -8.30 0.01
N ILE A 103 -5.68 -8.38 1.18
CA ILE A 103 -5.04 -7.93 2.43
C ILE A 103 -4.50 -9.15 3.17
N VAL A 104 -3.27 -9.05 3.68
CA VAL A 104 -2.67 -10.05 4.57
C VAL A 104 -2.35 -9.40 5.89
N ARG A 105 -2.75 -10.05 6.98
CA ARG A 105 -2.54 -9.58 8.34
C ARG A 105 -1.73 -10.59 9.13
N GLY A 106 -0.61 -10.16 9.69
CA GLY A 106 0.16 -10.94 10.66
C GLY A 106 -0.09 -10.51 12.11
N TYR A 107 -0.81 -9.41 12.30
CA TYR A 107 -1.12 -8.84 13.61
C TYR A 107 -2.57 -8.36 13.66
N LEU A 108 -3.17 -8.41 14.85
CA LEU A 108 -4.56 -8.05 15.07
C LEU A 108 -4.70 -6.54 15.32
N ALA A 109 -4.92 -5.77 14.27
CA ALA A 109 -4.96 -4.30 14.33
C ALA A 109 -6.10 -3.68 13.52
N GLY A 110 -6.42 -2.43 13.79
CA GLY A 110 -7.33 -1.61 13.00
C GLY A 110 -8.76 -2.19 12.94
N SER A 111 -9.31 -2.33 11.72
CA SER A 111 -10.67 -2.87 11.52
C SER A 111 -10.80 -4.32 11.97
N ALA A 112 -9.75 -5.12 11.82
CA ALA A 112 -9.73 -6.52 12.27
C ALA A 112 -9.82 -6.63 13.79
N TRP A 113 -9.12 -5.77 14.54
CA TRP A 113 -9.27 -5.70 16.00
C TRP A 113 -10.68 -5.35 16.42
N LYS A 114 -11.31 -4.36 15.78
CA LYS A 114 -12.70 -3.96 16.07
C LYS A 114 -13.70 -5.08 15.77
N GLU A 115 -13.48 -5.84 14.70
CA GLU A 115 -14.30 -7.00 14.37
C GLU A 115 -14.14 -8.11 15.42
N TYR A 116 -12.88 -8.44 15.76
CA TYR A 116 -12.59 -9.46 16.76
C TYR A 116 -13.23 -9.19 18.12
N LEU A 117 -13.17 -7.96 18.61
CA LEU A 117 -13.82 -7.57 19.86
C LEU A 117 -15.34 -7.83 19.85
N ARG A 118 -15.97 -7.72 18.69
CA ARG A 118 -17.41 -7.88 18.53
C ARG A 118 -17.83 -9.34 18.32
N THR A 119 -17.04 -10.10 17.58
CA THR A 119 -17.47 -11.39 17.02
C THR A 119 -16.55 -12.55 17.34
N GLY A 120 -15.33 -12.31 17.84
CA GLY A 120 -14.28 -13.33 17.97
C GLY A 120 -13.70 -13.81 16.63
N THR A 121 -14.09 -13.12 15.53
CA THR A 121 -13.67 -13.50 14.17
C THR A 121 -12.93 -12.35 13.47
N MET A 122 -12.26 -12.69 12.38
CA MET A 122 -11.66 -11.74 11.45
C MET A 122 -11.98 -12.21 10.02
N HIS A 123 -12.80 -11.43 9.29
CA HIS A 123 -13.27 -11.75 7.93
C HIS A 123 -13.81 -13.18 7.80
N GLY A 124 -14.63 -13.60 8.78
CA GLY A 124 -15.20 -14.94 8.83
C GLY A 124 -14.29 -16.03 9.38
N THR A 125 -13.01 -15.73 9.65
CA THR A 125 -12.08 -16.69 10.28
C THR A 125 -12.15 -16.55 11.80
N THR A 126 -12.46 -17.65 12.51
CA THR A 126 -12.43 -17.69 13.98
C THR A 126 -11.01 -17.58 14.47
N LEU A 127 -10.76 -16.67 15.39
CA LEU A 127 -9.46 -16.48 16.03
C LEU A 127 -9.46 -17.07 17.46
N PRO A 128 -8.27 -17.37 18.03
CA PRO A 128 -8.15 -17.74 19.43
C PRO A 128 -8.76 -16.71 20.36
N GLU A 129 -9.32 -17.19 21.49
CA GLU A 129 -9.85 -16.28 22.53
C GLU A 129 -8.69 -15.59 23.30
N GLY A 130 -8.96 -14.36 23.76
CA GLY A 130 -8.05 -13.62 24.63
C GLY A 130 -6.92 -12.88 23.92
N LEU A 131 -6.92 -12.80 22.58
CA LEU A 131 -5.99 -11.97 21.84
C LEU A 131 -6.15 -10.49 22.20
N LYS A 132 -5.03 -9.79 22.21
CA LYS A 132 -4.96 -8.35 22.50
C LYS A 132 -4.80 -7.53 21.22
N GLU A 133 -5.05 -6.24 21.31
CA GLU A 133 -4.73 -5.32 20.22
C GLU A 133 -3.24 -5.43 19.86
N SER A 134 -2.94 -5.34 18.57
CA SER A 134 -1.60 -5.48 17.99
C SER A 134 -0.87 -6.80 18.29
N GLU A 135 -1.56 -7.82 18.82
CA GLU A 135 -0.95 -9.12 19.04
C GLU A 135 -0.64 -9.81 17.72
N GLN A 136 0.51 -10.48 17.67
CA GLN A 136 0.90 -11.28 16.51
C GLN A 136 -0.02 -12.50 16.39
N LEU A 137 -0.55 -12.71 15.20
CA LEU A 137 -1.35 -13.89 14.89
C LEU A 137 -0.45 -15.13 14.80
N PRO A 138 -0.95 -16.33 15.15
CA PRO A 138 -0.20 -17.57 15.02
C PRO A 138 0.33 -17.81 13.59
N GLU A 139 -0.47 -17.44 12.60
CA GLU A 139 -0.15 -17.47 11.17
C GLU A 139 -0.73 -16.21 10.49
N PRO A 140 -0.09 -15.70 9.43
CA PRO A 140 -0.68 -14.62 8.64
C PRO A 140 -2.00 -15.04 8.01
N VAL A 141 -2.99 -14.18 8.10
CA VAL A 141 -4.35 -14.46 7.59
C VAL A 141 -4.63 -13.59 6.37
N PHE A 142 -5.10 -14.22 5.29
CA PHE A 142 -5.61 -13.54 4.11
C PHE A 142 -7.03 -13.05 4.37
N THR A 143 -7.22 -11.73 4.32
CA THR A 143 -8.46 -11.03 4.68
C THR A 143 -8.88 -10.11 3.54
N PRO A 144 -9.48 -10.64 2.46
CA PRO A 144 -9.83 -9.83 1.30
C PRO A 144 -10.94 -8.81 1.60
N SER A 145 -11.02 -7.77 0.78
CA SER A 145 -12.16 -6.86 0.70
C SER A 145 -12.64 -6.70 -0.74
N THR A 146 -13.88 -6.26 -0.92
CA THR A 146 -14.35 -5.82 -2.23
C THR A 146 -13.59 -4.58 -2.65
N LYS A 147 -13.46 -4.37 -3.96
CA LYS A 147 -13.01 -3.10 -4.52
C LYS A 147 -14.24 -2.34 -5.01
N ALA A 148 -14.81 -1.53 -4.12
CA ALA A 148 -16.05 -0.81 -4.40
C ALA A 148 -15.82 0.23 -5.51
N THR A 149 -16.73 0.26 -6.49
CA THR A 149 -16.79 1.34 -7.48
C THR A 149 -17.48 2.58 -6.91
N GLU A 150 -18.37 2.39 -5.93
CA GLU A 150 -19.05 3.45 -5.17
C GLU A 150 -19.13 3.04 -3.69
N GLY A 151 -18.93 3.98 -2.78
CA GLY A 151 -18.98 3.74 -1.33
C GLY A 151 -17.62 3.35 -0.72
N HIS A 152 -17.62 2.41 0.20
CA HIS A 152 -16.43 1.91 0.90
C HIS A 152 -16.20 0.43 0.58
N ASP A 153 -14.93 0.03 0.57
CA ASP A 153 -14.55 -1.37 0.48
C ASP A 153 -15.09 -2.16 1.68
N GLU A 154 -15.72 -3.30 1.41
CA GLU A 154 -16.30 -4.15 2.44
C GLU A 154 -15.42 -5.38 2.68
N ASN A 155 -15.16 -5.67 3.95
CA ASN A 155 -14.48 -6.88 4.35
C ASN A 155 -15.30 -8.11 3.94
N ILE A 156 -14.67 -9.06 3.24
CA ILE A 156 -15.31 -10.31 2.81
C ILE A 156 -14.52 -11.51 3.28
N SER A 157 -15.19 -12.66 3.37
CA SER A 157 -14.52 -13.93 3.64
C SER A 157 -13.79 -14.44 2.40
N PHE A 158 -12.90 -15.43 2.59
CA PHE A 158 -12.26 -16.14 1.48
C PHE A 158 -13.30 -16.78 0.53
N GLU A 159 -14.37 -17.34 1.08
CA GLU A 159 -15.44 -17.97 0.27
C GLU A 159 -16.14 -16.93 -0.61
N GLN A 160 -16.48 -15.77 -0.07
CA GLN A 160 -17.06 -14.69 -0.84
C GLN A 160 -16.10 -14.16 -1.93
N ALA A 161 -14.80 -14.06 -1.62
CA ALA A 161 -13.81 -13.72 -2.64
C ALA A 161 -13.73 -14.80 -3.72
N ALA A 162 -13.79 -16.09 -3.35
CA ALA A 162 -13.81 -17.20 -4.30
C ALA A 162 -15.07 -17.21 -5.19
N ASP A 163 -16.21 -16.76 -4.67
CA ASP A 163 -17.44 -16.60 -5.46
C ASP A 163 -17.30 -15.47 -6.50
N LEU A 164 -16.53 -14.41 -6.19
CA LEU A 164 -16.31 -13.27 -7.08
C LEU A 164 -15.31 -13.55 -8.20
N VAL A 165 -14.18 -14.20 -7.88
CA VAL A 165 -13.05 -14.34 -8.82
C VAL A 165 -12.77 -15.78 -9.25
N GLY A 166 -13.49 -16.75 -8.69
CA GLY A 166 -13.23 -18.18 -8.86
C GLY A 166 -12.28 -18.72 -7.79
N ARG A 167 -12.55 -19.96 -7.33
CA ARG A 167 -11.79 -20.59 -6.21
C ARG A 167 -10.30 -20.74 -6.50
N ASP A 168 -9.94 -21.15 -7.71
CA ASP A 168 -8.53 -21.34 -8.10
C ASP A 168 -7.78 -20.01 -8.10
N VAL A 169 -8.41 -18.96 -8.63
CA VAL A 169 -7.85 -17.60 -8.65
C VAL A 169 -7.71 -17.05 -7.22
N ALA A 170 -8.74 -17.18 -6.39
CA ALA A 170 -8.69 -16.74 -4.99
C ALA A 170 -7.61 -17.50 -4.20
N SER A 171 -7.46 -18.81 -4.43
CA SER A 171 -6.43 -19.63 -3.79
C SER A 171 -5.03 -19.18 -4.22
N ARG A 172 -4.83 -18.96 -5.52
CA ARG A 172 -3.53 -18.49 -6.04
C ARG A 172 -3.19 -17.08 -5.56
N ALA A 173 -4.19 -16.17 -5.52
CA ALA A 173 -4.02 -14.83 -4.97
C ALA A 173 -3.60 -14.87 -3.50
N ARG A 174 -4.25 -15.71 -2.69
CA ARG A 174 -3.89 -15.94 -1.28
C ARG A 174 -2.45 -16.43 -1.13
N GLU A 175 -2.03 -17.44 -1.91
CA GLU A 175 -0.67 -17.98 -1.88
C GLU A 175 0.38 -16.90 -2.19
N ILE A 176 0.17 -16.15 -3.27
CA ILE A 176 1.06 -15.05 -3.68
C ILE A 176 1.16 -14.01 -2.56
N CYS A 177 0.01 -13.54 -2.05
CA CYS A 177 -0.01 -12.47 -1.06
C CYS A 177 0.58 -12.89 0.28
N ILE A 178 0.32 -14.12 0.76
CA ILE A 178 0.94 -14.64 1.99
C ILE A 178 2.44 -14.80 1.79
N GLY A 179 2.88 -15.36 0.67
CA GLY A 179 4.31 -15.49 0.37
C GLY A 179 5.04 -14.15 0.32
N ALA A 180 4.43 -13.16 -0.38
CA ALA A 180 4.96 -11.80 -0.45
C ALA A 180 4.99 -11.11 0.93
N TYR A 181 3.94 -11.28 1.72
CA TYR A 181 3.87 -10.77 3.09
C TYR A 181 4.98 -11.36 3.98
N LEU A 182 5.14 -12.67 3.97
CA LEU A 182 6.15 -13.35 4.80
C LEU A 182 7.57 -12.89 4.44
N ARG A 183 7.91 -12.83 3.14
CA ARG A 183 9.20 -12.29 2.67
C ARG A 183 9.37 -10.83 3.10
N GLY A 184 8.33 -10.01 2.95
CA GLY A 184 8.35 -8.61 3.34
C GLY A 184 8.51 -8.41 4.84
N ALA A 185 7.77 -9.17 5.65
CA ALA A 185 7.83 -9.12 7.11
C ALA A 185 9.21 -9.54 7.64
N GLU A 186 9.78 -10.64 7.12
CA GLU A 186 11.12 -11.09 7.47
C GLU A 186 12.17 -10.02 7.14
N ARG A 187 12.14 -9.48 5.94
CA ARG A 187 13.08 -8.44 5.50
C ARG A 187 12.97 -7.18 6.33
N ALA A 188 11.75 -6.67 6.57
CA ALA A 188 11.51 -5.47 7.36
C ALA A 188 11.96 -5.65 8.81
N LEU A 189 11.72 -6.83 9.40
CA LEU A 189 12.12 -7.13 10.77
C LEU A 189 13.64 -7.07 10.96
N THR A 190 14.45 -7.46 9.96
CA THR A 190 15.93 -7.30 10.01
C THR A 190 16.38 -5.85 10.09
N SER A 191 15.46 -4.92 9.83
CA SER A 191 15.67 -3.47 9.88
C SER A 191 14.91 -2.81 11.04
N GLY A 192 14.42 -3.61 12.00
CA GLY A 192 13.69 -3.10 13.17
C GLY A 192 12.25 -2.66 12.87
N ILE A 193 11.66 -3.13 11.76
CA ILE A 193 10.31 -2.76 11.38
C ILE A 193 9.41 -4.01 11.34
N VAL A 194 8.30 -3.95 12.08
CA VAL A 194 7.21 -4.93 12.01
C VAL A 194 6.24 -4.53 10.91
N VAL A 195 5.94 -5.45 10.00
CA VAL A 195 4.83 -5.31 9.03
C VAL A 195 3.58 -5.93 9.63
N ALA A 196 2.67 -5.11 10.11
CA ALA A 196 1.47 -5.62 10.79
C ALA A 196 0.45 -6.17 9.81
N ASP A 197 0.19 -5.45 8.74
CA ASP A 197 -0.63 -5.86 7.61
C ASP A 197 -0.19 -5.14 6.34
N THR A 198 -0.62 -5.68 5.21
CA THR A 198 -0.42 -5.05 3.90
C THR A 198 -1.56 -5.38 2.96
N LYS A 199 -1.83 -4.46 2.05
CA LYS A 199 -2.79 -4.61 0.96
C LYS A 199 -2.04 -4.77 -0.35
N PHE A 200 -2.36 -5.81 -1.11
CA PHE A 200 -1.92 -6.01 -2.47
C PHE A 200 -3.09 -5.86 -3.44
N GLU A 201 -2.81 -5.40 -4.63
CA GLU A 201 -3.71 -5.47 -5.76
C GLU A 201 -3.14 -6.45 -6.79
N LEU A 202 -3.98 -7.36 -7.29
CA LEU A 202 -3.58 -8.34 -8.28
C LEU A 202 -4.40 -8.19 -9.55
N GLY A 203 -3.80 -8.56 -10.67
CA GLY A 203 -4.45 -8.59 -11.98
C GLY A 203 -3.78 -9.60 -12.90
N PHE A 204 -4.47 -9.93 -13.99
CA PHE A 204 -3.94 -10.82 -15.02
C PHE A 204 -3.14 -10.04 -16.05
N ILE A 205 -1.94 -10.52 -16.35
CA ILE A 205 -1.08 -10.07 -17.44
C ILE A 205 -0.73 -11.31 -18.26
N GLU A 206 -1.18 -11.36 -19.51
CA GLU A 206 -0.94 -12.50 -20.41
C GLU A 206 -1.43 -13.84 -19.82
N GLY A 207 -2.51 -13.81 -19.03
CA GLY A 207 -3.09 -15.00 -18.42
C GLY A 207 -2.46 -15.45 -17.09
N GLU A 208 -1.45 -14.74 -16.60
CA GLU A 208 -0.81 -15.01 -15.30
C GLU A 208 -1.15 -13.93 -14.27
N LEU A 209 -1.39 -14.33 -13.02
CA LEU A 209 -1.58 -13.39 -11.91
C LEU A 209 -0.28 -12.67 -11.58
N ALA A 210 -0.36 -11.34 -11.53
CA ALA A 210 0.73 -10.46 -11.18
C ALA A 210 0.34 -9.54 -10.02
N ILE A 211 1.32 -9.14 -9.20
CA ILE A 211 1.15 -8.06 -8.22
C ILE A 211 1.21 -6.74 -8.98
N CYS A 212 0.21 -5.92 -8.76
CA CYS A 212 0.03 -4.63 -9.39
C CYS A 212 0.04 -3.50 -8.36
N ASP A 213 0.01 -2.27 -8.84
CA ASP A 213 0.00 -1.06 -8.04
C ASP A 213 1.23 -0.96 -7.11
N GLU A 214 1.07 -0.53 -5.88
CA GLU A 214 2.15 -0.41 -4.90
C GLU A 214 2.38 -1.70 -4.11
N ILE A 215 3.63 -1.91 -3.70
CA ILE A 215 4.03 -3.12 -3.00
C ILE A 215 4.67 -2.75 -1.68
N LEU A 216 4.06 -3.16 -0.54
CA LEU A 216 4.62 -3.03 0.80
C LEU A 216 5.15 -1.61 1.08
N THR A 217 4.34 -0.60 0.77
CA THR A 217 4.65 0.81 1.01
C THR A 217 3.98 1.31 2.30
N PRO A 218 4.38 2.47 2.83
CA PRO A 218 3.67 3.07 3.96
C PRO A 218 2.20 3.42 3.69
N ASP A 219 1.77 3.51 2.43
CA ASP A 219 0.37 3.73 2.07
C ASP A 219 -0.46 2.44 2.08
N SER A 220 0.13 1.32 1.66
CA SER A 220 -0.53 0.03 1.59
C SER A 220 -0.34 -0.86 2.83
N SER A 221 0.56 -0.47 3.76
CA SER A 221 0.97 -1.31 4.89
C SER A 221 1.01 -0.53 6.19
N ARG A 222 0.82 -1.24 7.33
CA ARG A 222 1.18 -0.72 8.65
C ARG A 222 2.57 -1.18 9.03
N PHE A 223 3.47 -0.23 9.19
CA PHE A 223 4.84 -0.45 9.63
C PHE A 223 5.01 0.09 11.05
N TRP A 224 5.41 -0.75 11.98
CA TRP A 224 5.65 -0.37 13.36
C TRP A 224 7.14 -0.48 13.71
N PRO A 225 7.70 0.44 14.52
CA PRO A 225 9.00 0.23 15.14
C PRO A 225 8.95 -1.03 16.01
N ALA A 226 9.84 -2.00 15.78
CA ALA A 226 9.82 -3.26 16.51
C ALA A 226 10.10 -3.05 18.00
N GLU A 227 10.91 -2.06 18.35
CA GLU A 227 11.25 -1.71 19.74
C GLU A 227 10.09 -1.07 20.52
N GLU A 228 9.12 -0.46 19.80
CA GLU A 228 7.95 0.19 20.40
C GLU A 228 6.69 -0.70 20.32
N TRP A 229 6.79 -1.87 19.67
CA TRP A 229 5.68 -2.79 19.58
C TRP A 229 5.54 -3.65 20.85
N SER A 230 4.31 -3.72 21.35
CA SER A 230 3.93 -4.68 22.39
C SER A 230 2.44 -5.04 22.28
N PRO A 231 2.06 -6.31 22.53
CA PRO A 231 0.65 -6.69 22.55
C PRO A 231 -0.17 -5.91 23.58
N GLY A 232 -1.35 -5.45 23.20
CA GLY A 232 -2.26 -4.68 24.05
C GLY A 232 -2.09 -3.17 23.97
N SER A 233 -1.24 -2.67 23.07
CA SER A 233 -1.08 -1.24 22.79
C SER A 233 -1.22 -0.98 21.29
N THR A 234 -1.52 0.27 20.92
CA THR A 234 -1.46 0.71 19.51
C THR A 234 -0.06 1.28 19.26
N PRO A 235 0.84 0.57 18.54
CA PRO A 235 2.18 1.07 18.27
C PRO A 235 2.14 2.30 17.36
N PRO A 236 3.14 3.20 17.44
CA PRO A 236 3.32 4.23 16.44
C PRO A 236 3.58 3.60 15.07
N SER A 237 3.26 4.31 13.99
CA SER A 237 3.41 3.78 12.64
C SER A 237 4.28 4.68 11.77
N PHE A 238 5.02 4.09 10.81
CA PHE A 238 5.80 4.79 9.79
C PHE A 238 4.94 5.26 8.60
N ASP A 239 3.63 5.36 8.80
CA ASP A 239 2.69 5.82 7.78
C ASP A 239 2.22 7.26 8.04
N LYS A 240 1.02 7.57 7.58
CA LYS A 240 0.33 8.84 7.78
C LYS A 240 -0.26 9.04 9.19
N GLN A 241 0.24 8.30 10.19
CA GLN A 241 -0.25 8.43 11.58
C GLN A 241 -0.12 9.87 12.13
N PRO A 242 0.99 10.61 11.90
CA PRO A 242 1.06 12.01 12.35
C PRO A 242 -0.07 12.89 11.81
N VAL A 243 -0.47 12.68 10.55
CA VAL A 243 -1.60 13.41 9.96
C VAL A 243 -2.92 12.98 10.59
N ARG A 244 -3.10 11.67 10.85
CA ARG A 244 -4.32 11.17 11.51
C ARG A 244 -4.46 11.70 12.93
N ASP A 245 -3.40 11.60 13.74
CA ASP A 245 -3.38 12.04 15.14
C ASP A 245 -3.65 13.54 15.23
N TRP A 246 -3.00 14.32 14.38
CA TRP A 246 -3.23 15.76 14.31
C TRP A 246 -4.68 16.07 13.89
N ALA A 247 -5.19 15.44 12.84
CA ALA A 247 -6.57 15.68 12.37
C ALA A 247 -7.61 15.32 13.45
N GLU A 248 -7.40 14.25 14.20
CA GLU A 248 -8.24 13.87 15.33
C GLU A 248 -8.14 14.89 16.48
N ALA A 249 -6.95 15.39 16.79
CA ALA A 249 -6.73 16.38 17.84
C ALA A 249 -7.39 17.74 17.51
N THR A 250 -7.60 18.08 16.22
CA THR A 250 -8.32 19.29 15.83
C THR A 250 -9.83 19.23 16.10
N GLY A 251 -10.39 18.04 16.33
CA GLY A 251 -11.83 17.82 16.42
C GLY A 251 -12.56 17.88 15.07
N TRP A 252 -11.80 17.75 13.94
CA TRP A 252 -12.40 17.73 12.62
C TRP A 252 -13.38 16.56 12.46
N ASP A 253 -14.54 16.84 11.87
CA ASP A 253 -15.66 15.89 11.73
C ASP A 253 -15.45 14.81 10.64
N LYS A 254 -14.33 14.87 9.91
CA LYS A 254 -13.96 13.95 8.81
C LYS A 254 -14.91 13.96 7.60
N SER A 255 -15.92 14.84 7.60
CA SER A 255 -16.92 14.99 6.55
C SER A 255 -16.82 16.32 5.79
N SER A 256 -16.45 17.39 6.46
CA SER A 256 -16.16 18.70 5.87
C SER A 256 -14.80 18.70 5.16
N ASP A 257 -14.44 19.82 4.53
CA ASP A 257 -13.12 20.00 3.94
C ASP A 257 -12.04 19.86 5.03
N PRO A 258 -10.94 19.13 4.75
CA PRO A 258 -9.87 18.95 5.73
C PRO A 258 -9.24 20.30 6.13
N PRO A 259 -8.90 20.48 7.41
CA PRO A 259 -8.14 21.65 7.82
C PRO A 259 -6.72 21.62 7.23
N PRO A 260 -6.05 22.79 7.04
CA PRO A 260 -4.70 22.85 6.51
C PRO A 260 -3.69 22.20 7.47
N ILE A 261 -2.85 21.29 6.94
CA ILE A 261 -1.87 20.55 7.75
C ILE A 261 -0.72 21.48 8.15
N PRO A 262 -0.35 21.57 9.45
CA PRO A 262 0.83 22.32 9.88
C PRO A 262 2.12 21.77 9.27
N HIS A 263 3.07 22.68 8.99
CA HIS A 263 4.36 22.31 8.38
C HIS A 263 5.11 21.24 9.19
N GLU A 264 5.09 21.32 10.51
CA GLU A 264 5.73 20.32 11.38
C GLU A 264 5.13 18.90 11.23
N VAL A 265 3.83 18.79 10.98
CA VAL A 265 3.15 17.50 10.74
C VAL A 265 3.53 16.96 9.36
N ILE A 266 3.65 17.85 8.35
CA ILE A 266 4.12 17.48 7.00
C ILE A 266 5.55 16.94 7.07
N GLU A 267 6.48 17.67 7.71
CA GLU A 267 7.88 17.23 7.82
C GLU A 267 8.00 15.94 8.63
N SER A 268 7.31 15.80 9.75
CA SER A 268 7.32 14.55 10.51
C SER A 268 6.79 13.37 9.69
N THR A 269 5.77 13.60 8.86
CA THR A 269 5.23 12.56 7.97
C THR A 269 6.25 12.22 6.88
N ARG A 270 6.85 13.22 6.24
CA ARG A 270 7.92 13.05 5.24
C ARG A 270 9.08 12.23 5.77
N GLU A 271 9.57 12.56 6.97
CA GLU A 271 10.68 11.85 7.62
C GLU A 271 10.33 10.37 7.85
N ARG A 272 9.11 10.06 8.29
CA ARG A 272 8.65 8.68 8.49
C ARG A 272 8.62 7.88 7.18
N TYR A 273 8.10 8.47 6.09
CA TYR A 273 8.11 7.81 4.79
C TYR A 273 9.53 7.53 4.30
N ARG A 274 10.42 8.51 4.39
CA ARG A 274 11.84 8.34 4.02
C ARG A 274 12.50 7.27 4.88
N ALA A 275 12.32 7.32 6.19
CA ALA A 275 12.88 6.35 7.13
C ALA A 275 12.42 4.93 6.81
N ALA A 276 11.12 4.71 6.50
CA ALA A 276 10.61 3.40 6.11
C ALA A 276 11.37 2.84 4.89
N TYR A 277 11.54 3.63 3.83
CA TYR A 277 12.31 3.22 2.65
C TYR A 277 13.78 2.94 2.97
N GLU A 278 14.47 3.89 3.63
CA GLU A 278 15.90 3.82 3.86
C GLU A 278 16.27 2.67 4.80
N HIS A 279 15.45 2.41 5.84
CA HIS A 279 15.66 1.28 6.75
C HIS A 279 15.45 -0.07 6.04
N ILE A 280 14.32 -0.24 5.33
CA ILE A 280 13.97 -1.51 4.71
C ILE A 280 14.88 -1.83 3.53
N SER A 281 15.11 -0.87 2.63
CA SER A 281 15.92 -1.08 1.43
C SER A 281 17.42 -1.04 1.70
N ARG A 282 17.85 -0.35 2.78
CA ARG A 282 19.23 0.03 3.07
C ARG A 282 19.86 0.90 2.00
N LYS A 283 19.03 1.67 1.29
CA LYS A 283 19.42 2.64 0.26
C LYS A 283 19.00 4.04 0.70
N ARG A 284 19.71 5.07 0.26
CA ARG A 284 19.29 6.45 0.51
C ARG A 284 18.29 6.88 -0.56
N LEU A 285 17.26 7.61 -0.15
CA LEU A 285 16.31 8.17 -1.11
C LEU A 285 16.95 9.22 -2.02
N ASP A 286 18.00 9.88 -1.53
CA ASP A 286 18.76 10.87 -2.32
C ASP A 286 19.49 10.24 -3.52
N ASP A 287 19.77 8.94 -3.47
CA ASP A 287 20.36 8.18 -4.59
C ASP A 287 19.30 7.67 -5.59
N TRP A 288 18.02 7.90 -5.30
CA TRP A 288 16.89 7.55 -6.18
C TRP A 288 16.64 8.66 -7.20
N TYR A 289 16.07 8.31 -8.36
CA TYR A 289 15.74 9.26 -9.42
C TYR A 289 15.00 10.51 -8.90
N GLY A 290 15.26 11.67 -9.50
CA GLY A 290 14.57 12.93 -9.19
C GLY A 290 15.04 13.65 -7.92
N SER A 291 16.24 13.34 -7.42
CA SER A 291 16.92 14.14 -6.38
C SER A 291 17.54 15.43 -6.92
#